data_b30fa2d6f9aaa577aa60efc1c28afb3a
#
_entry.id   b30fa2d6f9aaa577aa60efc1c28afb3a
#
_cell.length_a   1.000
_cell.length_b   1.000
_cell.length_c   1.000
_cell.angle_alpha   90.00
_cell.angle_beta   90.00
_cell.angle_gamma   90.00
#
_symmetry.space_group_name_H-M   'P 1'
#
loop_
_entity.id
_entity.type
_entity.pdbx_description
1 polymer ?
#
loop_
_entity_poly.entity_id
_entity_poly.type
_entity_poly.pdbx_seq_one_letter_code
_entity_poly.pdbx_strand_id
1 'polypeptide(L)'
;MKLLMENWRQFLEEQNLTEKLVLKPGPDGWDKYAELVGNAYLSAPKFEQRAVRHFEALTPFINKMFNQISSRVNIEFVDYHPYKDAQELRDEVRETGTLRIATVDAEHDIFDEETNAKFRAIHDYMAHIQAIGSRGTEFSLRGELAAYNAHLKTVPRDAIPALFTEVVGQVCANFVQGGVFAEQKICLLDGFDYINVGVVEGYDIVDKQLVKT
;
A
#
# COMPACT_ATOMS: atom_id res chain seq x y z
N MET A 1 20.10 7.93 -12.86
CA MET A 1 18.64 8.03 -13.13
C MET A 1 18.24 7.33 -14.43
N LYS A 2 18.87 7.61 -15.56
CA LYS A 2 18.55 6.98 -16.88
C LYS A 2 18.69 5.45 -16.86
N LEU A 3 19.77 4.92 -16.29
CA LEU A 3 20.04 3.47 -16.18
C LEU A 3 19.02 2.72 -15.30
N LEU A 4 18.51 3.35 -14.25
CA LEU A 4 17.47 2.79 -13.37
C LEU A 4 16.09 2.72 -14.09
N MET A 5 15.80 3.68 -14.96
CA MET A 5 14.57 3.70 -15.77
C MET A 5 14.66 2.74 -16.96
N GLU A 6 15.86 2.53 -17.53
CA GLU A 6 16.08 1.54 -18.59
C GLU A 6 15.99 0.12 -18.04
N ASN A 7 16.60 -0.18 -16.88
CA ASN A 7 16.45 -1.46 -16.19
C ASN A 7 15.00 -1.73 -15.78
N TRP A 8 14.23 -0.67 -15.39
CA TRP A 8 12.82 -0.79 -15.06
C TRP A 8 11.95 -1.05 -16.30
N ARG A 9 12.24 -0.42 -17.47
CA ARG A 9 11.56 -0.71 -18.74
C ARG A 9 11.87 -2.12 -19.23
N GLN A 10 13.13 -2.52 -19.23
CA GLN A 10 13.57 -3.86 -19.61
C GLN A 10 12.94 -4.91 -18.71
N PHE A 11 12.80 -4.63 -17.42
CA PHE A 11 12.08 -5.44 -16.45
C PHE A 11 10.60 -5.60 -16.76
N LEU A 12 9.91 -4.52 -17.17
CA LEU A 12 8.51 -4.56 -17.58
C LEU A 12 8.33 -5.28 -18.94
N GLU A 13 9.33 -5.20 -19.83
CA GLU A 13 9.33 -5.88 -21.12
C GLU A 13 9.70 -7.38 -21.02
N GLU A 14 10.57 -7.77 -20.11
CA GLU A 14 10.88 -9.18 -19.81
C GLU A 14 9.75 -9.90 -19.04
N GLN A 15 8.86 -9.16 -18.43
CA GLN A 15 7.61 -9.66 -17.83
C GLN A 15 6.43 -9.65 -18.81
N ASN A 16 6.69 -9.72 -20.12
CA ASN A 16 5.65 -9.92 -21.16
C ASN A 16 4.88 -11.25 -21.06
N LEU A 17 4.54 -11.66 -19.86
CA LEU A 17 3.27 -12.26 -19.52
C LEU A 17 2.29 -11.08 -19.41
N THR A 18 1.86 -10.55 -20.52
CA THR A 18 0.73 -9.63 -20.57
C THR A 18 -0.51 -10.41 -20.16
N GLU A 19 -0.69 -10.59 -18.85
CA GLU A 19 -2.02 -10.88 -18.34
C GLU A 19 -2.89 -9.73 -18.85
N LYS A 20 -3.82 -10.05 -19.70
CA LYS A 20 -4.70 -9.06 -20.31
C LYS A 20 -5.59 -8.50 -19.21
N LEU A 21 -5.41 -7.22 -18.87
CA LEU A 21 -6.25 -6.60 -17.86
C LEU A 21 -7.69 -6.45 -18.39
N VAL A 22 -8.62 -7.05 -17.68
CA VAL A 22 -10.06 -6.95 -17.97
C VAL A 22 -10.62 -5.62 -17.49
N LEU A 23 -10.08 -5.08 -16.40
CA LEU A 23 -10.44 -3.78 -15.85
C LEU A 23 -9.16 -3.08 -15.40
N LYS A 24 -8.85 -1.95 -16.03
CA LYS A 24 -7.86 -0.99 -15.54
C LYS A 24 -8.63 0.23 -15.03
N PRO A 25 -8.49 0.62 -13.76
CA PRO A 25 -9.20 1.79 -13.27
C PRO A 25 -8.74 3.03 -14.02
N GLY A 26 -9.67 3.68 -14.71
CA GLY A 26 -9.50 5.01 -15.28
C GLY A 26 -9.99 6.07 -14.30
N PRO A 27 -9.96 7.37 -14.70
CA PRO A 27 -10.37 8.47 -13.81
C PRO A 27 -11.75 8.29 -13.16
N ASP A 28 -12.68 7.65 -13.87
CA ASP A 28 -14.08 7.45 -13.44
C ASP A 28 -14.33 6.01 -12.90
N GLY A 29 -13.30 5.16 -12.86
CA GLY A 29 -13.42 3.76 -12.46
C GLY A 29 -12.86 3.44 -11.08
N TRP A 30 -12.33 4.43 -10.37
CA TRP A 30 -11.65 4.20 -9.10
C TRP A 30 -12.58 3.67 -7.99
N ASP A 31 -13.78 4.20 -7.86
CA ASP A 31 -14.72 3.77 -6.83
C ASP A 31 -15.16 2.32 -7.08
N LYS A 32 -15.43 1.96 -8.34
CA LYS A 32 -15.75 0.57 -8.71
C LYS A 32 -14.58 -0.39 -8.45
N TYR A 33 -13.36 0.03 -8.75
CA TYR A 33 -12.17 -0.75 -8.46
C TYR A 33 -11.97 -0.92 -6.96
N ALA A 34 -12.14 0.16 -6.19
CA ALA A 34 -12.05 0.13 -4.74
C ALA A 34 -13.11 -0.80 -4.11
N GLU A 35 -14.34 -0.78 -4.64
CA GLU A 35 -15.37 -1.73 -4.19
C GLU A 35 -14.96 -3.19 -4.43
N LEU A 36 -14.37 -3.50 -5.60
CA LEU A 36 -13.91 -4.85 -5.92
C LEU A 36 -12.78 -5.31 -4.98
N VAL A 37 -11.75 -4.47 -4.82
CA VAL A 37 -10.61 -4.79 -3.95
C VAL A 37 -11.05 -4.86 -2.50
N GLY A 38 -11.86 -3.90 -2.04
CA GLY A 38 -12.36 -3.86 -0.67
C GLY A 38 -13.22 -5.07 -0.33
N ASN A 39 -14.11 -5.48 -1.22
CA ASN A 39 -14.92 -6.69 -1.03
C ASN A 39 -14.06 -7.96 -1.04
N ALA A 40 -13.05 -8.03 -1.91
CA ALA A 40 -12.09 -9.13 -1.91
C ALA A 40 -11.32 -9.20 -0.59
N TYR A 41 -10.83 -8.05 -0.09
CA TYR A 41 -10.15 -7.97 1.20
C TYR A 41 -11.06 -8.40 2.34
N LEU A 42 -12.30 -7.89 2.42
CA LEU A 42 -13.25 -8.22 3.47
C LEU A 42 -13.63 -9.70 3.48
N SER A 43 -13.73 -10.31 2.30
CA SER A 43 -14.07 -11.73 2.12
C SER A 43 -12.88 -12.68 2.29
N ALA A 44 -11.65 -12.17 2.20
CA ALA A 44 -10.45 -12.98 2.37
C ALA A 44 -10.33 -13.52 3.80
N PRO A 45 -9.74 -14.71 4.00
CA PRO A 45 -9.45 -15.21 5.33
C PRO A 45 -8.48 -14.28 6.07
N LYS A 46 -8.52 -14.28 7.40
CA LYS A 46 -7.59 -13.50 8.22
C LYS A 46 -6.15 -13.92 7.97
N PHE A 47 -5.91 -15.22 7.77
CA PHE A 47 -4.59 -15.78 7.62
C PHE A 47 -4.52 -16.80 6.48
N GLU A 48 -3.55 -16.63 5.57
CA GLU A 48 -3.19 -17.58 4.52
C GLU A 48 -1.70 -17.91 4.57
N GLN A 49 -1.36 -19.18 4.74
CA GLN A 49 0.04 -19.64 4.80
C GLN A 49 0.85 -19.24 3.56
N ARG A 50 0.23 -19.21 2.37
CA ARG A 50 0.90 -18.81 1.12
C ARG A 50 1.32 -17.34 1.09
N ALA A 51 0.67 -16.48 1.90
CA ALA A 51 0.97 -15.06 1.98
C ALA A 51 2.20 -14.76 2.87
N VAL A 52 2.47 -15.61 3.87
CA VAL A 52 3.49 -15.36 4.91
C VAL A 52 4.83 -14.94 4.33
N ARG A 53 5.34 -15.66 3.33
CA ARG A 53 6.65 -15.35 2.69
C ARG A 53 6.71 -13.93 2.12
N HIS A 54 5.59 -13.40 1.64
CA HIS A 54 5.51 -12.07 1.05
C HIS A 54 5.54 -10.98 2.13
N PHE A 55 4.89 -11.22 3.26
CA PHE A 55 4.95 -10.35 4.43
C PHE A 55 6.33 -10.38 5.09
N GLU A 56 6.93 -11.57 5.25
CA GLU A 56 8.31 -11.70 5.75
C GLU A 56 9.32 -10.97 4.85
N ALA A 57 9.10 -10.94 3.53
CA ALA A 57 9.95 -10.20 2.60
C ALA A 57 9.86 -8.67 2.76
N LEU A 58 8.79 -8.15 3.38
CA LEU A 58 8.67 -6.72 3.71
C LEU A 58 9.59 -6.32 4.87
N THR A 59 9.82 -7.17 5.86
CA THR A 59 10.55 -6.81 7.08
C THR A 59 11.95 -6.23 6.82
N PRO A 60 12.83 -6.87 6.01
CA PRO A 60 14.14 -6.28 5.71
C PRO A 60 14.03 -4.93 4.96
N PHE A 61 13.03 -4.80 4.09
CA PHE A 61 12.76 -3.55 3.39
C PHE A 61 12.34 -2.45 4.37
N ILE A 62 11.41 -2.76 5.28
CA ILE A 62 10.93 -1.84 6.33
C ILE A 62 12.13 -1.33 7.14
N ASN A 63 12.96 -2.22 7.69
CA ASN A 63 14.11 -1.82 8.51
C ASN A 63 15.10 -0.95 7.73
N LYS A 64 15.40 -1.31 6.48
CA LYS A 64 16.30 -0.53 5.62
C LYS A 64 15.75 0.87 5.35
N MET A 65 14.48 0.97 4.98
CA MET A 65 13.85 2.26 4.65
C MET A 65 13.67 3.12 5.88
N PHE A 66 13.29 2.53 7.01
CA PHE A 66 13.18 3.25 8.27
C PHE A 66 14.50 3.92 8.67
N ASN A 67 15.62 3.20 8.59
CA ASN A 67 16.93 3.77 8.86
C ASN A 67 17.28 4.94 7.91
N GLN A 68 16.81 4.90 6.66
CA GLN A 68 17.05 5.99 5.71
C GLN A 68 16.20 7.22 6.02
N ILE A 69 14.93 7.05 6.37
CA ILE A 69 14.06 8.19 6.70
C ILE A 69 14.40 8.81 8.05
N SER A 70 14.79 8.01 9.05
CA SER A 70 15.19 8.48 10.38
C SER A 70 16.46 9.35 10.35
N SER A 71 17.23 9.28 9.28
CA SER A 71 18.36 10.20 9.05
C SER A 71 17.95 11.56 8.48
N ARG A 72 16.68 11.73 8.09
CA ARG A 72 16.16 12.93 7.42
C ARG A 72 15.09 13.66 8.21
N VAL A 73 14.36 12.94 9.04
CA VAL A 73 13.26 13.46 9.86
C VAL A 73 13.31 12.81 11.23
N ASN A 74 13.02 13.57 12.28
CA ASN A 74 12.84 13.01 13.61
C ASN A 74 11.52 12.23 13.63
N ILE A 75 11.52 10.96 14.10
CA ILE A 75 10.31 10.12 14.16
C ILE A 75 9.95 9.93 15.62
N GLU A 76 8.72 10.28 15.97
CA GLU A 76 8.14 10.10 17.30
C GLU A 76 6.95 9.14 17.22
N PHE A 77 6.98 8.07 18.00
CA PHE A 77 5.86 7.15 18.14
C PHE A 77 4.93 7.64 19.25
N VAL A 78 3.62 7.73 18.94
CA VAL A 78 2.60 8.25 19.84
C VAL A 78 1.40 7.29 19.94
N ASP A 79 0.69 7.32 21.07
CA ASP A 79 -0.45 6.45 21.38
C ASP A 79 -1.81 7.06 21.00
N TYR A 80 -1.80 7.94 20.02
CA TYR A 80 -3.00 8.59 19.46
C TYR A 80 -2.81 8.84 17.97
N HIS A 81 -3.89 9.20 17.24
CA HIS A 81 -3.81 9.65 15.85
C HIS A 81 -3.36 11.11 15.78
N PRO A 82 -2.13 11.40 15.34
CA PRO A 82 -1.57 12.75 15.42
C PRO A 82 -2.11 13.73 14.36
N TYR A 83 -2.65 13.24 13.26
CA TYR A 83 -3.05 14.06 12.12
C TYR A 83 -4.47 13.76 11.68
N LYS A 84 -5.24 14.80 11.38
CA LYS A 84 -6.58 14.70 10.78
C LYS A 84 -6.53 14.56 9.26
N ASP A 85 -5.46 15.10 8.64
CA ASP A 85 -5.25 15.08 7.20
C ASP A 85 -3.75 15.15 6.85
N ALA A 86 -3.41 14.83 5.62
CA ALA A 86 -2.02 14.81 5.15
C ALA A 86 -1.39 16.22 5.07
N GLN A 87 -2.20 17.29 5.05
CA GLN A 87 -1.68 18.65 5.07
C GLN A 87 -1.13 18.99 6.45
N GLU A 88 -1.83 18.64 7.52
CA GLU A 88 -1.36 18.82 8.89
C GLU A 88 -0.05 18.06 9.15
N LEU A 89 0.06 16.83 8.66
CA LEU A 89 1.29 16.05 8.71
C LEU A 89 2.45 16.78 8.01
N ARG A 90 2.24 17.26 6.78
CA ARG A 90 3.27 17.98 6.01
C ARG A 90 3.69 19.29 6.68
N ASP A 91 2.73 20.01 7.24
CA ASP A 91 3.00 21.29 7.90
C ASP A 91 3.84 21.08 9.15
N GLU A 92 3.51 20.09 9.98
CA GLU A 92 4.30 19.78 11.16
C GLU A 92 5.74 19.36 10.79
N VAL A 93 5.91 18.46 9.83
CA VAL A 93 7.25 18.03 9.42
C VAL A 93 8.07 19.19 8.86
N ARG A 94 7.44 20.11 8.13
CA ARG A 94 8.12 21.30 7.60
C ARG A 94 8.52 22.27 8.70
N GLU A 95 7.66 22.45 9.72
CA GLU A 95 7.88 23.43 10.78
C GLU A 95 8.84 22.92 11.87
N THR A 96 8.73 21.65 12.22
CA THR A 96 9.42 21.06 13.38
C THR A 96 10.53 20.07 13.00
N GLY A 97 10.51 19.54 11.77
CA GLY A 97 11.36 18.43 11.36
C GLY A 97 10.96 17.10 12.00
N THR A 98 9.77 16.99 12.62
CA THR A 98 9.29 15.81 13.33
C THR A 98 8.08 15.22 12.63
N LEU A 99 8.08 13.89 12.47
CA LEU A 99 6.99 13.07 11.99
C LEU A 99 6.49 12.20 13.15
N ARG A 100 5.24 12.39 13.57
CA ARG A 100 4.62 11.56 14.59
C ARG A 100 3.87 10.41 13.96
N ILE A 101 4.01 9.22 14.53
CA ILE A 101 3.42 7.98 14.04
C ILE A 101 2.55 7.36 15.11
N ALA A 102 1.29 7.12 14.79
CA ALA A 102 0.35 6.42 15.67
C ALA A 102 0.78 4.96 15.89
N THR A 103 0.83 4.53 17.15
CA THR A 103 1.01 3.13 17.53
C THR A 103 -0.30 2.45 17.92
N VAL A 104 -1.39 3.20 18.03
CA VAL A 104 -2.72 2.62 18.22
C VAL A 104 -3.12 1.75 17.02
N ASP A 105 -3.88 0.69 17.29
CA ASP A 105 -4.32 -0.28 16.28
C ASP A 105 -3.17 -0.88 15.45
N ALA A 106 -2.01 -1.08 16.08
CA ALA A 106 -0.78 -1.59 15.44
C ALA A 106 -0.65 -3.11 15.50
N GLU A 107 -1.64 -3.83 16.01
CA GLU A 107 -1.62 -5.29 16.10
C GLU A 107 -1.56 -5.92 14.71
N HIS A 108 -0.60 -6.85 14.53
CA HIS A 108 -0.40 -7.55 13.27
C HIS A 108 0.16 -8.96 13.52
N ASP A 109 -0.32 -9.96 12.79
CA ASP A 109 0.02 -11.36 13.07
C ASP A 109 1.47 -11.77 12.66
N ILE A 110 2.13 -10.99 11.80
CA ILE A 110 3.53 -11.25 11.36
C ILE A 110 4.48 -10.15 11.84
N PHE A 111 4.09 -8.89 11.73
CA PHE A 111 4.92 -7.78 12.20
C PHE A 111 4.73 -7.61 13.71
N ASP A 112 5.82 -7.50 14.44
CA ASP A 112 5.73 -6.97 15.81
C ASP A 112 5.30 -5.48 15.76
N GLU A 113 4.89 -4.96 16.91
CA GLU A 113 4.41 -3.56 17.02
C GLU A 113 5.45 -2.55 16.50
N GLU A 114 6.74 -2.80 16.77
CA GLU A 114 7.82 -1.94 16.30
C GLU A 114 7.94 -1.97 14.78
N THR A 115 7.90 -3.13 14.15
CA THR A 115 7.98 -3.30 12.70
C THR A 115 6.77 -2.66 12.02
N ASN A 116 5.58 -2.83 12.58
CA ASN A 116 4.37 -2.21 12.04
C ASN A 116 4.41 -0.67 12.16
N ALA A 117 4.85 -0.14 13.31
CA ALA A 117 5.04 1.29 13.48
C ALA A 117 6.08 1.86 12.50
N LYS A 118 7.18 1.14 12.25
CA LYS A 118 8.18 1.51 11.22
C LYS A 118 7.57 1.51 9.82
N PHE A 119 6.72 0.54 9.49
CA PHE A 119 6.04 0.48 8.19
C PHE A 119 5.13 1.70 8.00
N ARG A 120 4.34 2.07 9.01
CA ARG A 120 3.54 3.30 9.00
C ARG A 120 4.40 4.54 8.80
N ALA A 121 5.53 4.65 9.50
CA ALA A 121 6.45 5.78 9.34
C ALA A 121 7.00 5.90 7.91
N ILE A 122 7.36 4.77 7.29
CA ILE A 122 7.83 4.73 5.90
C ILE A 122 6.70 5.14 4.96
N HIS A 123 5.50 4.62 5.17
CA HIS A 123 4.33 4.96 4.38
C HIS A 123 4.05 6.46 4.43
N ASP A 124 3.90 7.02 5.61
CA ASP A 124 3.61 8.44 5.81
C ASP A 124 4.67 9.34 5.20
N TYR A 125 5.94 9.01 5.41
CA TYR A 125 7.04 9.80 4.86
C TYR A 125 7.13 9.70 3.33
N MET A 126 7.11 8.50 2.77
CA MET A 126 7.28 8.32 1.32
C MET A 126 6.04 8.73 0.53
N ALA A 127 4.87 8.44 1.06
CA ALA A 127 3.61 8.71 0.41
C ALA A 127 3.14 10.15 0.60
N HIS A 128 2.99 10.55 1.85
CA HIS A 128 2.31 11.80 2.16
C HIS A 128 3.25 13.01 2.20
N ILE A 129 4.57 12.80 2.28
CA ILE A 129 5.57 13.87 2.25
C ILE A 129 6.32 13.92 0.93
N GLN A 130 6.88 12.81 0.44
CA GLN A 130 7.80 12.78 -0.71
C GLN A 130 7.18 12.41 -2.05
N ALA A 131 6.05 11.69 -2.08
CA ALA A 131 5.46 11.26 -3.34
C ALA A 131 5.03 12.46 -4.19
N ILE A 132 5.17 12.33 -5.51
CA ILE A 132 4.78 13.34 -6.51
C ILE A 132 5.46 14.69 -6.32
N GLY A 133 6.79 14.72 -6.50
CA GLY A 133 7.55 15.97 -6.63
C GLY A 133 7.49 16.89 -5.42
N SER A 134 7.63 16.33 -4.22
CA SER A 134 7.58 17.02 -2.92
C SER A 134 6.22 17.56 -2.47
N ARG A 135 5.12 17.20 -3.14
CA ARG A 135 3.78 17.60 -2.69
C ARG A 135 3.11 16.57 -1.79
N GLY A 136 3.59 15.31 -1.81
CA GLY A 136 2.93 14.20 -1.11
C GLY A 136 1.57 13.84 -1.69
N THR A 137 0.91 12.87 -1.09
CA THR A 137 -0.46 12.46 -1.42
C THR A 137 -1.40 12.77 -0.26
N GLU A 138 -2.70 12.82 -0.54
CA GLU A 138 -3.72 13.05 0.48
C GLU A 138 -4.15 11.73 1.13
N PHE A 139 -4.71 11.78 2.35
CA PHE A 139 -5.41 10.67 2.99
C PHE A 139 -6.75 10.41 2.29
N SER A 140 -6.68 9.92 1.08
CA SER A 140 -7.83 9.63 0.25
C SER A 140 -7.55 8.39 -0.59
N LEU A 141 -8.59 7.70 -1.05
CA LEU A 141 -8.43 6.53 -1.90
C LEU A 141 -7.43 6.76 -3.06
N ARG A 142 -7.55 7.87 -3.76
CA ARG A 142 -6.62 8.21 -4.87
C ARG A 142 -5.22 8.53 -4.37
N GLY A 143 -5.11 9.17 -3.22
CA GLY A 143 -3.84 9.47 -2.58
C GLY A 143 -3.10 8.19 -2.19
N GLU A 144 -3.80 7.24 -1.59
CA GLU A 144 -3.24 5.95 -1.17
C GLU A 144 -2.82 5.07 -2.35
N LEU A 145 -3.59 5.08 -3.44
CA LEU A 145 -3.17 4.39 -4.67
C LEU A 145 -1.94 5.04 -5.33
N ALA A 146 -1.82 6.36 -5.24
CA ALA A 146 -0.60 7.05 -5.66
C ALA A 146 0.58 6.75 -4.73
N ALA A 147 0.33 6.61 -3.42
CA ALA A 147 1.29 6.16 -2.42
C ALA A 147 1.81 4.75 -2.73
N TYR A 148 0.91 3.82 -3.00
CA TYR A 148 1.26 2.46 -3.42
C TYR A 148 2.22 2.47 -4.62
N ASN A 149 1.90 3.24 -5.67
CA ASN A 149 2.76 3.39 -6.84
C ASN A 149 4.15 3.99 -6.52
N ALA A 150 4.25 4.82 -5.48
CA ALA A 150 5.54 5.32 -5.02
C ALA A 150 6.37 4.23 -4.33
N HIS A 151 5.73 3.39 -3.52
CA HIS A 151 6.38 2.24 -2.87
C HIS A 151 6.85 1.18 -3.86
N LEU A 152 6.10 0.90 -4.93
CA LEU A 152 6.47 -0.06 -5.97
C LEU A 152 7.85 0.20 -6.60
N LYS A 153 8.34 1.45 -6.56
CA LYS A 153 9.66 1.81 -7.12
C LYS A 153 10.84 1.27 -6.33
N THR A 154 10.62 0.90 -5.08
CA THR A 154 11.70 0.56 -4.14
C THR A 154 11.49 -0.76 -3.40
N VAL A 155 10.25 -1.23 -3.30
CA VAL A 155 9.91 -2.47 -2.61
C VAL A 155 10.46 -3.69 -3.36
N PRO A 156 10.97 -4.73 -2.67
CA PRO A 156 11.36 -5.99 -3.29
C PRO A 156 10.17 -6.67 -3.97
N ARG A 157 10.41 -7.36 -5.08
CA ARG A 157 9.37 -8.05 -5.85
C ARG A 157 8.55 -9.01 -5.01
N ASP A 158 9.23 -9.81 -4.20
CA ASP A 158 8.57 -10.83 -3.38
C ASP A 158 7.66 -10.22 -2.31
N ALA A 159 7.85 -8.95 -1.97
CA ALA A 159 7.03 -8.22 -1.02
C ALA A 159 5.84 -7.48 -1.66
N ILE A 160 5.78 -7.35 -2.99
CA ILE A 160 4.71 -6.61 -3.68
C ILE A 160 3.31 -7.13 -3.34
N PRO A 161 3.04 -8.46 -3.31
CA PRO A 161 1.71 -8.95 -2.96
C PRO A 161 1.27 -8.55 -1.55
N ALA A 162 2.17 -8.61 -0.57
CA ALA A 162 1.88 -8.17 0.79
C ALA A 162 1.67 -6.65 0.86
N LEU A 163 2.50 -5.86 0.18
CA LEU A 163 2.32 -4.42 0.10
C LEU A 163 0.97 -4.04 -0.52
N PHE A 164 0.49 -4.78 -1.53
CA PHE A 164 -0.83 -4.55 -2.13
C PHE A 164 -1.94 -4.81 -1.11
N THR A 165 -1.85 -5.90 -0.35
CA THR A 165 -2.82 -6.20 0.71
C THR A 165 -2.83 -5.11 1.79
N GLU A 166 -1.65 -4.69 2.26
CA GLU A 166 -1.50 -3.70 3.33
C GLU A 166 -1.91 -2.28 2.94
N VAL A 167 -1.58 -1.84 1.73
CA VAL A 167 -1.87 -0.47 1.32
C VAL A 167 -3.18 -0.40 0.55
N VAL A 168 -3.33 -1.15 -0.55
CA VAL A 168 -4.50 -1.04 -1.43
C VAL A 168 -5.69 -1.79 -0.84
N GLY A 169 -5.47 -3.00 -0.33
CA GLY A 169 -6.53 -3.83 0.26
C GLY A 169 -7.21 -3.16 1.44
N GLN A 170 -6.43 -2.70 2.42
CA GLN A 170 -6.96 -2.04 3.63
C GLN A 170 -7.70 -0.74 3.33
N VAL A 171 -7.12 0.12 2.48
CA VAL A 171 -7.76 1.40 2.14
C VAL A 171 -9.05 1.20 1.34
N CYS A 172 -9.06 0.24 0.41
CA CYS A 172 -10.28 -0.10 -0.32
C CYS A 172 -11.36 -0.73 0.61
N ALA A 173 -10.96 -1.54 1.58
CA ALA A 173 -11.87 -2.07 2.60
C ALA A 173 -12.44 -0.95 3.48
N ASN A 174 -11.60 -0.01 3.92
CA ASN A 174 -12.01 1.19 4.65
C ASN A 174 -13.03 2.01 3.85
N PHE A 175 -12.80 2.21 2.55
CA PHE A 175 -13.73 2.89 1.65
C PHE A 175 -15.09 2.18 1.60
N VAL A 176 -15.11 0.85 1.44
CA VAL A 176 -16.36 0.05 1.39
C VAL A 176 -17.10 0.09 2.73
N GLN A 177 -16.38 0.14 3.84
CA GLN A 177 -16.96 0.19 5.19
C GLN A 177 -17.32 1.61 5.67
N GLY A 178 -17.26 2.62 4.78
CA GLY A 178 -17.63 3.98 5.12
C GLY A 178 -16.65 4.68 6.08
N GLY A 179 -15.36 4.37 6.00
CA GLY A 179 -14.31 5.02 6.77
C GLY A 179 -13.87 4.25 8.03
N VAL A 180 -14.30 3.00 8.20
CA VAL A 180 -13.86 2.13 9.29
C VAL A 180 -12.80 1.18 8.77
N PHE A 181 -11.64 1.10 9.44
CA PHE A 181 -10.62 0.11 9.09
C PHE A 181 -11.05 -1.29 9.52
N ALA A 182 -10.90 -2.23 8.59
CA ALA A 182 -11.05 -3.66 8.89
C ALA A 182 -9.83 -4.18 9.68
N GLU A 183 -9.99 -5.34 10.32
CA GLU A 183 -8.83 -6.03 10.91
C GLU A 183 -7.77 -6.31 9.85
N GLN A 184 -6.51 -6.28 10.24
CA GLN A 184 -5.39 -6.62 9.36
C GLN A 184 -5.41 -8.09 8.99
N LYS A 185 -5.03 -8.41 7.76
CA LYS A 185 -5.08 -9.76 7.21
C LYS A 185 -3.78 -10.16 6.54
N ILE A 186 -3.35 -11.38 6.81
CA ILE A 186 -2.24 -12.01 6.12
C ILE A 186 -2.82 -12.83 4.96
N CYS A 187 -3.14 -12.18 3.85
CA CYS A 187 -3.76 -12.81 2.70
C CYS A 187 -3.23 -12.27 1.38
N LEU A 188 -3.56 -12.95 0.29
CA LEU A 188 -3.33 -12.49 -1.08
C LEU A 188 -4.67 -12.25 -1.75
N LEU A 189 -4.78 -11.15 -2.48
CA LEU A 189 -6.01 -10.79 -3.18
C LEU A 189 -5.94 -11.30 -4.62
N ASP A 190 -6.41 -12.52 -4.85
CA ASP A 190 -6.40 -13.16 -6.15
C ASP A 190 -7.25 -12.40 -7.18
N GLY A 191 -6.83 -12.44 -8.44
CA GLY A 191 -7.54 -11.78 -9.54
C GLY A 191 -7.14 -10.32 -9.76
N PHE A 192 -6.22 -9.78 -8.96
CA PHE A 192 -5.69 -8.44 -9.15
C PHE A 192 -4.24 -8.47 -9.63
N ASP A 193 -3.93 -7.58 -10.56
CA ASP A 193 -2.54 -7.28 -10.95
C ASP A 193 -1.95 -6.31 -9.92
N TYR A 194 -1.01 -6.79 -9.13
CA TYR A 194 -0.39 -5.98 -8.08
C TYR A 194 0.54 -4.89 -8.61
N ILE A 195 1.02 -4.98 -9.85
CA ILE A 195 1.94 -4.01 -10.43
C ILE A 195 1.19 -2.94 -11.22
N ASN A 196 0.27 -3.35 -12.10
CA ASN A 196 -0.46 -2.43 -12.97
C ASN A 196 -1.77 -1.93 -12.36
N VAL A 197 -2.12 -2.44 -11.21
CA VAL A 197 -3.35 -2.08 -10.48
C VAL A 197 -4.59 -2.26 -11.37
N GLY A 198 -5.11 -3.46 -11.43
CA GLY A 198 -6.26 -3.81 -12.26
C GLY A 198 -6.76 -5.22 -11.98
N VAL A 199 -7.72 -5.70 -12.76
CA VAL A 199 -8.24 -7.06 -12.71
C VAL A 199 -7.64 -7.87 -13.85
N VAL A 200 -7.10 -9.05 -13.53
CA VAL A 200 -6.48 -9.93 -14.53
C VAL A 200 -7.51 -10.75 -15.31
N GLU A 201 -7.12 -11.27 -16.48
CA GLU A 201 -7.93 -12.20 -17.28
C GLU A 201 -8.20 -13.50 -16.51
N GLY A 202 -9.35 -14.12 -16.74
CA GLY A 202 -9.79 -15.33 -16.02
C GLY A 202 -10.62 -15.04 -14.77
N TYR A 203 -11.05 -13.78 -14.59
CA TYR A 203 -12.01 -13.39 -13.57
C TYR A 203 -13.13 -12.55 -14.16
N ASP A 204 -14.36 -12.87 -13.81
CA ASP A 204 -15.54 -12.05 -14.09
C ASP A 204 -15.93 -11.22 -12.87
N ILE A 205 -16.58 -10.09 -13.14
CA ILE A 205 -17.11 -9.22 -12.10
C ILE A 205 -18.60 -9.51 -11.93
N VAL A 206 -18.96 -10.14 -10.82
CA VAL A 206 -20.35 -10.47 -10.46
C VAL A 206 -20.66 -9.87 -9.10
N ASP A 207 -21.71 -9.06 -9.02
CA ASP A 207 -22.17 -8.44 -7.76
C ASP A 207 -21.04 -7.77 -6.94
N LYS A 208 -20.17 -7.02 -7.62
CA LYS A 208 -19.01 -6.32 -7.03
C LYS A 208 -17.97 -7.27 -6.39
N GLN A 209 -17.89 -8.49 -6.87
CA GLN A 209 -16.90 -9.49 -6.48
C GLN A 209 -16.21 -10.07 -7.70
N LEU A 210 -15.00 -10.56 -7.54
CA LEU A 210 -14.28 -11.31 -8.56
C LEU A 210 -14.63 -12.79 -8.43
N VAL A 211 -15.09 -13.38 -9.54
CA VAL A 211 -15.39 -14.80 -9.66
C VAL A 211 -14.45 -15.39 -10.71
N LYS A 212 -13.68 -16.39 -10.33
CA LYS A 212 -12.79 -17.09 -11.26
C LYS A 212 -13.61 -17.84 -12.32
N THR A 213 -13.32 -17.59 -13.60
CA THR A 213 -13.96 -18.25 -14.76
C THR A 213 -13.29 -19.55 -15.15
#